data_0121232a098749bbae34131c10753a9e
#
_entry.id   0121232a098749bbae34131c10753a9e
#
_cell.length_a   1.000
_cell.length_b   1.000
_cell.length_c   1.000
_cell.angle_alpha   90.00
_cell.angle_beta   90.00
_cell.angle_gamma   90.00
#
_symmetry.space_group_name_H-M   'P 1'
#
loop_
_entity.id
_entity.type
_entity.pdbx_description
1 polymer ?
#
loop_
_entity_poly.entity_id
_entity_poly.type
_entity_poly.pdbx_seq_one_letter_code
_entity_poly.pdbx_strand_id
1 'polypeptide(L)'
;MHPVSRGGSAVVMASSWQPIPGGVTAPNGFQAAGIVAGLKPSGKPDLALVLAPEAAVCAGTFTTSVVRAACVDLCRDRLVSHGGQARAVLINSGQANACTGDRGLVDSQRATQVLADQLGVDAESVL
;
A
#
# COMPACT_ATOMS: atom_id res chain seq x y z
N MET A 1 45.08 15.70 35.40
CA MET A 1 43.63 15.48 35.50
C MET A 1 42.95 16.51 34.61
N HIS A 2 42.60 16.16 33.35
CA HIS A 2 41.93 17.08 32.43
C HIS A 2 40.52 16.57 32.16
N PRO A 3 39.48 17.40 32.27
CA PRO A 3 38.16 17.01 31.86
C PRO A 3 38.01 17.19 30.33
N VAL A 4 37.72 16.12 29.62
CA VAL A 4 37.34 16.16 28.22
C VAL A 4 35.86 16.47 28.15
N SER A 5 35.52 17.71 27.81
CA SER A 5 34.20 18.12 27.44
C SER A 5 33.97 17.75 25.96
N ARG A 6 33.18 16.74 25.69
CA ARG A 6 32.61 16.47 24.34
C ARG A 6 31.15 16.87 24.36
N GLY A 7 30.89 18.13 24.16
CA GLY A 7 29.58 18.64 23.81
C GLY A 7 29.36 18.46 22.30
N GLY A 8 28.89 17.31 21.90
CA GLY A 8 28.34 17.12 20.55
C GLY A 8 26.93 17.66 20.50
N SER A 9 26.75 18.88 20.00
CA SER A 9 25.39 19.39 19.66
C SER A 9 24.84 18.50 18.54
N ALA A 10 23.85 17.67 18.87
CA ALA A 10 23.03 17.01 17.86
C ALA A 10 22.29 18.10 17.09
N VAL A 11 22.68 18.32 15.83
CA VAL A 11 21.92 19.16 14.92
C VAL A 11 20.61 18.41 14.63
N VAL A 12 19.55 18.75 15.33
CA VAL A 12 18.20 18.32 14.96
C VAL A 12 17.86 19.07 13.68
N MET A 13 17.98 18.41 12.55
CA MET A 13 17.48 18.94 11.29
C MET A 13 15.98 19.10 11.45
N ALA A 14 15.51 20.33 11.54
CA ALA A 14 14.09 20.62 11.52
C ALA A 14 13.51 20.02 10.23
N SER A 15 12.48 19.17 10.36
CA SER A 15 11.80 18.60 9.21
C SER A 15 11.25 19.74 8.35
N SER A 16 11.60 19.74 7.05
CA SER A 16 11.03 20.68 6.07
C SER A 16 9.59 20.29 5.66
N TRP A 17 9.06 19.23 6.23
CA TRP A 17 7.70 18.75 5.97
C TRP A 17 6.67 19.68 6.59
N GLN A 18 5.69 20.11 5.79
CA GLN A 18 4.56 20.88 6.24
C GLN A 18 3.26 20.10 6.03
N PRO A 19 2.33 20.12 7.00
CA PRO A 19 1.01 19.56 6.81
C PRO A 19 0.27 20.31 5.70
N ILE A 20 -0.40 19.55 4.82
CA ILE A 20 -1.29 20.11 3.80
C ILE A 20 -2.71 19.59 4.04
N PRO A 21 -3.76 20.34 3.65
CA PRO A 21 -5.13 19.84 3.70
C PRO A 21 -5.34 18.74 2.66
N GLY A 22 -6.27 17.83 2.94
CA GLY A 22 -6.62 16.70 2.07
C GLY A 22 -6.11 15.37 2.59
N GLY A 23 -6.24 14.34 1.78
CA GLY A 23 -5.82 12.97 2.05
C GLY A 23 -5.03 12.41 0.87
N VAL A 24 -5.26 11.13 0.54
CA VAL A 24 -4.58 10.43 -0.56
C VAL A 24 -4.84 11.03 -1.94
N THR A 25 -5.85 11.88 -2.08
CA THR A 25 -6.19 12.61 -3.31
C THR A 25 -5.62 14.03 -3.34
N ALA A 26 -4.83 14.45 -2.35
CA ALA A 26 -4.18 15.76 -2.37
C ALA A 26 -3.17 15.92 -3.51
N PRO A 27 -2.38 14.92 -3.90
CA PRO A 27 -1.55 15.00 -5.10
C PRO A 27 -2.40 15.03 -6.38
N ASN A 28 -1.97 15.83 -7.36
CA ASN A 28 -2.70 15.99 -8.62
C ASN A 28 -2.89 14.65 -9.36
N GLY A 29 -4.11 14.41 -9.81
CA GLY A 29 -4.47 13.24 -10.62
C GLY A 29 -4.74 11.95 -9.84
N PHE A 30 -4.43 11.90 -8.55
CA PHE A 30 -4.81 10.76 -7.73
C PHE A 30 -6.31 10.75 -7.46
N GLN A 31 -6.90 9.58 -7.57
CA GLN A 31 -8.31 9.32 -7.30
C GLN A 31 -8.44 8.27 -6.19
N ALA A 32 -9.50 8.34 -5.41
CA ALA A 32 -9.82 7.33 -4.42
C ALA A 32 -11.33 7.14 -4.33
N ALA A 33 -11.74 5.91 -4.05
CA ALA A 33 -13.12 5.54 -3.80
C ALA A 33 -13.19 4.52 -2.67
N GLY A 34 -14.30 4.53 -1.93
CA GLY A 34 -14.60 3.53 -0.91
C GLY A 34 -16.07 3.15 -0.98
N ILE A 35 -16.34 1.85 -0.90
CA ILE A 35 -17.70 1.30 -1.01
C ILE A 35 -17.96 0.24 0.06
N VAL A 36 -19.23 -0.07 0.23
CA VAL A 36 -19.70 -1.25 0.96
C VAL A 36 -19.81 -2.39 -0.05
N ALA A 37 -18.85 -3.33 -0.01
CA ALA A 37 -18.85 -4.52 -0.86
C ALA A 37 -19.47 -5.75 -0.18
N GLY A 38 -19.87 -5.63 1.08
CA GLY A 38 -20.48 -6.70 1.84
C GLY A 38 -19.51 -7.66 2.51
N LEU A 39 -18.25 -7.29 2.62
CA LEU A 39 -17.22 -8.10 3.30
C LEU A 39 -17.40 -8.04 4.83
N LYS A 40 -17.85 -6.90 5.35
CA LYS A 40 -18.13 -6.71 6.78
C LYS A 40 -19.60 -6.89 7.11
N PRO A 41 -19.95 -7.70 8.10
CA PRO A 41 -21.35 -7.82 8.56
C PRO A 41 -21.95 -6.50 9.07
N SER A 42 -21.10 -5.54 9.44
CA SER A 42 -21.52 -4.24 9.98
C SER A 42 -22.12 -3.29 8.94
N GLY A 43 -22.05 -3.60 7.64
CA GLY A 43 -22.50 -2.71 6.56
C GLY A 43 -21.68 -1.43 6.41
N LYS A 44 -20.53 -1.32 7.08
CA LYS A 44 -19.61 -0.19 6.91
C LYS A 44 -18.76 -0.39 5.65
N PRO A 45 -18.20 0.69 5.06
CA PRO A 45 -17.26 0.59 3.94
C PRO A 45 -16.14 -0.41 4.23
N ASP A 46 -15.89 -1.28 3.29
CA ASP A 46 -14.98 -2.42 3.45
C ASP A 46 -14.13 -2.72 2.20
N LEU A 47 -14.36 -1.98 1.13
CA LEU A 47 -13.53 -2.01 -0.07
C LEU A 47 -13.17 -0.60 -0.48
N ALA A 48 -11.89 -0.36 -0.77
CA ALA A 48 -11.40 0.93 -1.23
C ALA A 48 -10.37 0.77 -2.35
N LEU A 49 -10.26 1.79 -3.17
CA LEU A 49 -9.31 1.89 -4.27
C LEU A 49 -8.60 3.24 -4.18
N VAL A 50 -7.28 3.21 -4.36
CA VAL A 50 -6.49 4.40 -4.69
C VAL A 50 -5.91 4.19 -6.07
N LEU A 51 -6.10 5.17 -6.96
CA LEU A 51 -5.68 5.12 -8.36
C LEU A 51 -4.76 6.31 -8.67
N ALA A 52 -3.59 6.04 -9.22
CA ALA A 52 -2.68 7.05 -9.73
C ALA A 52 -3.05 7.39 -11.20
N PRO A 53 -2.79 8.62 -11.68
CA PRO A 53 -3.09 9.03 -13.05
C PRO A 53 -2.27 8.26 -14.09
N GLU A 54 -1.05 7.93 -13.73
CA GLU A 54 -0.08 7.15 -14.50
C GLU A 54 0.63 6.18 -13.56
N ALA A 55 1.63 5.43 -14.05
CA ALA A 55 2.49 4.64 -13.17
C ALA A 55 3.23 5.57 -12.20
N ALA A 56 2.92 5.46 -10.93
CA ALA A 56 3.52 6.26 -9.88
C ALA A 56 4.64 5.50 -9.19
N VAL A 57 5.68 6.21 -8.75
CA VAL A 57 6.71 5.64 -7.88
C VAL A 57 6.05 5.20 -6.58
N CYS A 58 6.25 3.95 -6.23
CA CYS A 58 5.67 3.34 -5.05
C CYS A 58 6.75 2.65 -4.21
N ALA A 59 6.72 2.88 -2.91
CA ALA A 59 7.58 2.19 -1.95
C ALA A 59 6.73 1.59 -0.84
N GLY A 60 7.10 0.41 -0.38
CA GLY A 60 6.40 -0.30 0.68
C GLY A 60 7.35 -0.86 1.73
N THR A 61 6.86 -0.94 2.96
CA THR A 61 7.51 -1.70 4.02
C THR A 61 6.67 -2.93 4.33
N PHE A 62 7.31 -4.07 4.44
CA PHE A 62 6.66 -5.36 4.58
C PHE A 62 7.13 -6.06 5.84
N THR A 63 6.23 -6.78 6.50
CA THR A 63 6.58 -7.58 7.67
C THR A 63 7.59 -8.69 7.30
N THR A 64 8.51 -8.97 8.19
CA THR A 64 9.43 -10.10 8.12
C THR A 64 8.88 -11.36 8.78
N SER A 65 7.64 -11.31 9.30
CA SER A 65 6.98 -12.47 9.90
C SER A 65 6.90 -13.64 8.90
N VAL A 66 7.16 -14.82 9.38
CA VAL A 66 6.97 -16.06 8.60
C VAL A 66 5.48 -16.30 8.35
N VAL A 67 4.63 -15.94 9.31
CA VAL A 67 3.17 -16.02 9.21
C VAL A 67 2.65 -14.65 8.78
N ARG A 68 2.31 -14.52 7.49
CA ARG A 68 1.79 -13.28 6.92
C ARG A 68 0.67 -13.55 5.91
N ALA A 69 -0.04 -12.50 5.57
CA ALA A 69 -1.11 -12.58 4.59
C ALA A 69 -0.53 -12.68 3.15
N ALA A 70 -1.20 -13.39 2.28
CA ALA A 70 -0.79 -13.59 0.89
C ALA A 70 -0.63 -12.26 0.12
N CYS A 71 -1.46 -11.26 0.40
CA CYS A 71 -1.34 -9.93 -0.20
C CYS A 71 -0.01 -9.24 0.13
N VAL A 72 0.64 -9.56 1.25
CA VAL A 72 1.96 -9.00 1.60
C VAL A 72 3.03 -9.48 0.61
N ASP A 73 3.03 -10.77 0.29
CA ASP A 73 3.96 -11.34 -0.68
C ASP A 73 3.67 -10.82 -2.08
N LEU A 74 2.40 -10.81 -2.50
CA LEU A 74 1.98 -10.29 -3.79
C LEU A 74 2.43 -8.84 -4.00
N CYS A 75 2.15 -7.94 -3.05
CA CYS A 75 2.54 -6.54 -3.17
C CYS A 75 4.06 -6.35 -3.20
N ARG A 76 4.80 -7.07 -2.34
CA ARG A 76 6.26 -7.03 -2.32
C ARG A 76 6.85 -7.46 -3.66
N ASP A 77 6.40 -8.60 -4.17
CA ASP A 77 6.96 -9.22 -5.38
C ASP A 77 6.64 -8.34 -6.61
N ARG A 78 5.44 -7.76 -6.69
CA ARG A 78 5.07 -6.81 -7.75
C ARG A 78 5.88 -5.52 -7.68
N LEU A 79 6.09 -4.94 -6.52
CA LEU A 79 6.95 -3.75 -6.41
C LEU A 79 8.38 -4.02 -6.85
N VAL A 80 8.92 -5.22 -6.57
CA VAL A 80 10.25 -5.61 -7.04
C VAL A 80 10.26 -5.82 -8.55
N SER A 81 9.31 -6.58 -9.11
CA SER A 81 9.24 -6.89 -10.54
C SER A 81 8.96 -5.67 -11.41
N HIS A 82 8.18 -4.70 -10.91
CA HIS A 82 7.82 -3.46 -11.61
C HIS A 82 8.74 -2.26 -11.30
N GLY A 83 9.91 -2.49 -10.73
CA GLY A 83 10.89 -1.42 -10.46
C GLY A 83 10.37 -0.33 -9.53
N GLY A 84 9.50 -0.68 -8.56
CA GLY A 84 8.92 0.27 -7.62
C GLY A 84 7.86 1.19 -8.24
N GLN A 85 7.11 0.71 -9.22
CA GLN A 85 6.00 1.44 -9.82
C GLN A 85 4.67 0.73 -9.60
N ALA A 86 3.59 1.51 -9.42
CA ALA A 86 2.23 1.00 -9.32
C ALA A 86 1.20 1.98 -9.91
N ARG A 87 0.06 1.43 -10.36
CA ARG A 87 -1.08 2.19 -10.88
C ARG A 87 -2.20 2.29 -9.86
N ALA A 88 -2.41 1.24 -9.09
CA ALA A 88 -3.53 1.17 -8.17
C ALA A 88 -3.17 0.39 -6.90
N VAL A 89 -3.87 0.71 -5.82
CA VAL A 89 -3.88 -0.07 -4.58
C VAL A 89 -5.32 -0.43 -4.26
N LEU A 90 -5.61 -1.74 -4.22
CA LEU A 90 -6.90 -2.27 -3.80
C LEU A 90 -6.84 -2.63 -2.31
N ILE A 91 -7.76 -2.10 -1.54
CA ILE A 91 -7.76 -2.25 -0.09
C ILE A 91 -9.08 -2.88 0.32
N ASN A 92 -9.04 -4.04 0.94
CA ASN A 92 -10.20 -4.65 1.56
C ASN A 92 -10.06 -4.75 3.07
N SER A 93 -11.17 -4.84 3.76
CA SER A 93 -11.24 -4.91 5.22
C SER A 93 -12.38 -5.83 5.66
N GLY A 94 -12.15 -6.63 6.68
CA GLY A 94 -13.16 -7.57 7.19
C GLY A 94 -12.89 -9.04 6.84
N GLN A 95 -11.95 -9.29 5.92
CA GLN A 95 -11.47 -10.64 5.60
C GLN A 95 -9.95 -10.65 5.54
N ALA A 96 -9.31 -11.05 6.64
CA ALA A 96 -7.87 -11.29 6.65
C ALA A 96 -7.57 -12.60 5.91
N ASN A 97 -6.57 -12.59 5.02
CA ASN A 97 -6.12 -13.78 4.30
C ASN A 97 -4.77 -14.32 4.81
N ALA A 98 -4.47 -14.09 6.09
CA ALA A 98 -3.32 -14.70 6.74
C ALA A 98 -3.53 -16.22 6.89
N CYS A 99 -2.45 -16.99 6.69
CA CYS A 99 -2.47 -18.45 6.79
C CYS A 99 -3.45 -19.15 5.83
N THR A 100 -3.75 -18.57 4.70
CA THR A 100 -4.65 -19.14 3.69
C THR A 100 -3.92 -19.95 2.61
N GLY A 101 -2.60 -20.06 2.72
CA GLY A 101 -1.77 -20.84 1.80
C GLY A 101 -1.89 -20.36 0.35
N ASP A 102 -1.70 -21.28 -0.59
CA ASP A 102 -1.73 -21.00 -2.04
C ASP A 102 -3.06 -20.39 -2.50
N ARG A 103 -4.16 -20.80 -1.86
CA ARG A 103 -5.48 -20.26 -2.19
C ARG A 103 -5.56 -18.75 -1.95
N GLY A 104 -5.00 -18.26 -0.83
CA GLY A 104 -5.00 -16.83 -0.55
C GLY A 104 -4.21 -16.02 -1.59
N LEU A 105 -3.12 -16.58 -2.12
CA LEU A 105 -2.37 -15.97 -3.20
C LEU A 105 -3.19 -15.92 -4.50
N VAL A 106 -3.80 -17.03 -4.89
CA VAL A 106 -4.66 -17.10 -6.09
C VAL A 106 -5.84 -16.14 -5.99
N ASP A 107 -6.49 -16.06 -4.84
CA ASP A 107 -7.61 -15.15 -4.61
C ASP A 107 -7.15 -13.67 -4.69
N SER A 108 -5.98 -13.35 -4.15
CA SER A 108 -5.39 -12.00 -4.24
C SER A 108 -5.03 -11.63 -5.68
N GLN A 109 -4.41 -12.54 -6.42
CA GLN A 109 -4.10 -12.34 -7.84
C GLN A 109 -5.36 -12.14 -8.67
N ARG A 110 -6.40 -12.94 -8.43
CA ARG A 110 -7.69 -12.82 -9.12
C ARG A 110 -8.37 -11.48 -8.83
N ALA A 111 -8.39 -11.04 -7.59
CA ALA A 111 -8.98 -9.76 -7.21
C ALA A 111 -8.31 -8.58 -7.94
N THR A 112 -6.98 -8.56 -7.97
CA THR A 112 -6.22 -7.52 -8.68
C THR A 112 -6.35 -7.63 -10.19
N GLN A 113 -6.47 -8.84 -10.76
CA GLN A 113 -6.71 -9.04 -12.20
C GLN A 113 -8.08 -8.48 -12.61
N VAL A 114 -9.14 -8.79 -11.87
CA VAL A 114 -10.49 -8.27 -12.16
C VAL A 114 -10.50 -6.73 -12.12
N LEU A 115 -9.82 -6.14 -11.15
CA LEU A 115 -9.70 -4.68 -11.08
C LEU A 115 -8.91 -4.12 -12.27
N ALA A 116 -7.78 -4.73 -12.61
CA ALA A 116 -6.93 -4.33 -13.71
C ALA A 116 -7.69 -4.34 -15.05
N ASP A 117 -8.48 -5.38 -15.30
CA ASP A 117 -9.33 -5.51 -16.48
C ASP A 117 -10.36 -4.37 -16.58
N GLN A 118 -10.95 -3.98 -15.44
CA GLN A 118 -11.92 -2.87 -15.39
C GLN A 118 -11.25 -1.50 -15.57
N LEU A 119 -10.02 -1.33 -15.14
CA LEU A 119 -9.27 -0.09 -15.28
C LEU A 119 -8.50 0.01 -16.60
N GLY A 120 -8.36 -1.07 -17.37
CA GLY A 120 -7.54 -1.14 -18.56
C GLY A 120 -6.05 -0.97 -18.27
N VAL A 121 -5.57 -1.53 -17.16
CA VAL A 121 -4.16 -1.47 -16.73
C VAL A 121 -3.57 -2.86 -16.57
N ASP A 122 -2.25 -2.96 -16.48
CA ASP A 122 -1.58 -4.22 -16.19
C ASP A 122 -1.89 -4.68 -14.76
N ALA A 123 -2.28 -5.94 -14.59
CA ALA A 123 -2.56 -6.54 -13.29
C ALA A 123 -1.38 -6.48 -12.34
N GLU A 124 -0.17 -6.59 -12.87
CA GLU A 124 1.06 -6.51 -12.07
C GLU A 124 1.30 -5.09 -11.52
N SER A 125 0.64 -4.07 -12.06
CA SER A 125 0.69 -2.69 -11.57
C SER A 125 -0.35 -2.39 -10.48
N VAL A 126 -1.16 -3.37 -10.06
CA VAL A 126 -2.18 -3.26 -9.00
C VAL A 126 -1.67 -3.96 -7.74
N LEU A 127 -1.67 -3.27 -6.62
CA LEU A 127 -1.23 -3.77 -5.31
C LEU A 127 -2.43 -4.03 -4.41
#